data_c3c7fd374d7da533f331dca6dbb94bd3
#
_entry.id   c3c7fd374d7da533f331dca6dbb94bd3
#
_cell.length_a   1.000
_cell.length_b   1.000
_cell.length_c   1.000
_cell.angle_alpha   90.00
_cell.angle_beta   90.00
_cell.angle_gamma   90.00
#
_symmetry.space_group_name_H-M   'P 1'
#
loop_
_entity.id
_entity.type
_entity.pdbx_description
1 polymer ?
#
loop_
_entity_poly.entity_id
_entity_poly.type
_entity_poly.pdbx_seq_one_letter_code
_entity_poly.pdbx_strand_id
1 'polypeptide(L)'
;MEIEPILKEFKQQISDLYGQRLKKVVLYGSYARGQANDEHSDIDLAVVLAGAVEPCKEIDRMADIFTDMNLEHNILIAVYPVSESNFDKIESPFLINVRREGITV
;
A
#
# COMPACT_ATOMS: atom_id res chain seq x y z
N MET A 1 -17.53 4.73 3.53
CA MET A 1 -16.80 5.25 2.35
C MET A 1 -16.36 4.08 1.50
N GLU A 2 -16.68 4.11 0.23
CA GLU A 2 -16.15 3.13 -0.70
C GLU A 2 -14.71 3.48 -1.06
N ILE A 3 -13.80 2.55 -0.83
CA ILE A 3 -12.38 2.78 -1.11
C ILE A 3 -11.91 2.13 -2.42
N GLU A 4 -12.72 1.29 -3.05
CA GLU A 4 -12.30 0.62 -4.29
C GLU A 4 -11.84 1.57 -5.39
N PRO A 5 -12.57 2.67 -5.70
CA PRO A 5 -12.07 3.62 -6.70
C PRO A 5 -10.73 4.26 -6.31
N ILE A 6 -10.57 4.51 -5.01
CA ILE A 6 -9.32 5.08 -4.47
C ILE A 6 -8.16 4.09 -4.64
N LEU A 7 -8.40 2.81 -4.34
CA LEU A 7 -7.41 1.76 -4.49
C LEU A 7 -7.00 1.59 -5.96
N LYS A 8 -7.96 1.65 -6.87
CA LYS A 8 -7.69 1.54 -8.31
C LYS A 8 -6.84 2.71 -8.81
N GLU A 9 -7.19 3.93 -8.40
CA GLU A 9 -6.43 5.12 -8.77
C GLU A 9 -5.01 5.05 -8.24
N PHE A 10 -4.84 4.66 -6.97
CA PHE A 10 -3.53 4.51 -6.36
C PHE A 10 -2.70 3.48 -7.14
N LYS A 11 -3.25 2.30 -7.38
CA LYS A 11 -2.54 1.25 -8.10
C LYS A 11 -2.14 1.70 -9.49
N GLN A 12 -3.01 2.41 -10.19
CA GLN A 12 -2.70 2.91 -11.53
C GLN A 12 -1.52 3.88 -11.51
N GLN A 13 -1.52 4.82 -10.58
CA GLN A 13 -0.44 5.80 -10.47
C GLN A 13 0.87 5.15 -10.06
N ILE A 14 0.82 4.18 -9.14
CA ILE A 14 2.01 3.44 -8.71
C ILE A 14 2.54 2.56 -9.86
N SER A 15 1.65 1.96 -10.65
CA SER A 15 2.04 1.20 -11.84
C SER A 15 2.73 2.09 -12.87
N ASP A 16 2.24 3.30 -13.06
CA ASP A 16 2.86 4.25 -13.97
C ASP A 16 4.26 4.67 -13.49
N LEU A 17 4.42 4.80 -12.17
CA LEU A 17 5.70 5.18 -11.58
C LEU A 17 6.75 4.08 -11.67
N TYR A 18 6.37 2.85 -11.37
CA TYR A 18 7.32 1.74 -11.22
C TYR A 18 7.36 0.79 -12.42
N GLY A 19 6.32 0.76 -13.25
CA GLY A 19 6.28 -0.14 -14.38
C GLY A 19 6.40 -1.60 -13.95
N GLN A 20 7.29 -2.35 -14.58
CA GLN A 20 7.47 -3.77 -14.32
C GLN A 20 8.04 -4.08 -12.94
N ARG A 21 8.59 -3.08 -12.26
CA ARG A 21 9.12 -3.26 -10.92
C ARG A 21 8.01 -3.46 -9.89
N LEU A 22 6.81 -2.97 -10.15
CA LEU A 22 5.67 -3.18 -9.26
C LEU A 22 5.19 -4.62 -9.39
N LYS A 23 5.19 -5.36 -8.28
CA LYS A 23 4.72 -6.75 -8.24
C LYS A 23 3.28 -6.85 -7.76
N LYS A 24 2.94 -6.19 -6.67
CA LYS A 24 1.56 -6.13 -6.20
C LYS A 24 1.40 -5.02 -5.18
N VAL A 25 0.14 -4.63 -4.98
CA VAL A 25 -0.27 -3.73 -3.90
C VAL A 25 -1.22 -4.52 -3.01
N VAL A 26 -0.98 -4.53 -1.72
CA VAL A 26 -1.75 -5.32 -0.75
C VAL A 26 -2.40 -4.39 0.26
N LEU A 27 -3.72 -4.44 0.33
CA LEU A 27 -4.48 -3.74 1.37
C LEU A 27 -4.43 -4.58 2.65
N TYR A 28 -4.05 -3.95 3.76
CA TYR A 28 -4.04 -4.63 5.06
C TYR A 28 -4.65 -3.69 6.12
N GLY A 29 -4.60 -4.10 7.37
CA GLY A 29 -5.14 -3.27 8.46
C GLY A 29 -6.66 -3.28 8.52
N SER A 30 -7.23 -2.21 9.07
CA SER A 30 -8.66 -2.14 9.39
C SER A 30 -9.57 -2.36 8.19
N TYR A 31 -9.25 -1.76 7.06
CA TYR A 31 -10.10 -1.91 5.86
C TYR A 31 -10.08 -3.34 5.32
N ALA A 32 -8.94 -4.03 5.41
CA ALA A 32 -8.85 -5.42 4.97
C ALA A 32 -9.64 -6.35 5.90
N ARG A 33 -9.71 -6.03 7.19
CA ARG A 33 -10.44 -6.82 8.18
C ARG A 33 -11.93 -6.50 8.26
N GLY A 34 -12.39 -5.48 7.53
CA GLY A 34 -13.78 -5.04 7.63
C GLY A 34 -14.12 -4.32 8.93
N GLN A 35 -13.10 -3.76 9.60
CA GLN A 35 -13.24 -3.09 10.90
C GLN A 35 -12.97 -1.59 10.81
N ALA A 36 -12.93 -1.05 9.60
CA ALA A 36 -12.59 0.35 9.40
C ALA A 36 -13.70 1.28 9.87
N ASN A 37 -13.27 2.41 10.46
CA ASN A 37 -14.13 3.55 10.75
C ASN A 37 -13.79 4.64 9.75
N ASP A 38 -14.74 5.03 8.90
CA ASP A 38 -14.49 5.98 7.81
C ASP A 38 -13.92 7.32 8.26
N GLU A 39 -14.18 7.72 9.50
CA GLU A 39 -13.65 8.99 10.03
C GLU A 39 -12.24 8.88 10.60
N HIS A 40 -11.83 7.69 11.02
CA HIS A 40 -10.62 7.51 11.81
C HIS A 40 -9.64 6.46 11.30
N SER A 41 -10.03 5.66 10.33
CA SER A 41 -9.16 4.60 9.81
C SER A 41 -8.34 5.06 8.62
N ASP A 42 -7.05 4.71 8.64
CA ASP A 42 -6.17 4.92 7.51
C ASP A 42 -6.31 3.78 6.51
N ILE A 43 -5.99 4.06 5.26
CA ILE A 43 -5.89 3.01 4.24
C ILE A 43 -4.43 2.54 4.23
N ASP A 44 -4.20 1.32 4.69
CA ASP A 44 -2.86 0.74 4.80
C ASP A 44 -2.53 -0.10 3.57
N LEU A 45 -1.52 0.31 2.82
CA LEU A 45 -1.14 -0.35 1.58
C LEU A 45 0.34 -0.74 1.58
N ALA A 46 0.60 -2.04 1.40
CA ALA A 46 1.94 -2.54 1.16
C ALA A 46 2.21 -2.52 -0.35
N VAL A 47 3.30 -1.88 -0.74
CA VAL A 47 3.72 -1.80 -2.14
C VAL A 47 4.90 -2.74 -2.32
N VAL A 48 4.66 -3.86 -3.00
CA VAL A 48 5.66 -4.92 -3.18
C VAL A 48 6.38 -4.70 -4.49
N LEU A 49 7.69 -4.53 -4.42
CA LEU A 49 8.53 -4.17 -5.56
C LEU A 49 9.61 -5.21 -5.80
N ALA A 50 9.95 -5.41 -7.07
CA ALA A 50 11.09 -6.24 -7.45
C ALA A 50 12.40 -5.52 -7.13
N GLY A 51 13.43 -6.30 -6.79
CA GLY A 51 14.76 -5.79 -6.54
C GLY A 51 14.94 -5.17 -5.17
N ALA A 52 16.03 -4.45 -4.98
CA ALA A 52 16.34 -3.83 -3.71
C ALA A 52 15.40 -2.66 -3.42
N VAL A 53 14.96 -2.55 -2.18
CA VAL A 53 14.05 -1.50 -1.73
C VAL A 53 14.67 -0.78 -0.54
N GLU A 54 14.83 0.53 -0.67
CA GLU A 54 15.18 1.39 0.45
C GLU A 54 13.90 2.15 0.84
N PRO A 55 13.26 1.81 1.97
CA PRO A 55 11.92 2.33 2.28
C PRO A 55 11.79 3.84 2.19
N CYS A 56 12.73 4.59 2.74
CA CYS A 56 12.66 6.05 2.73
C CYS A 56 12.70 6.63 1.32
N LYS A 57 13.52 6.06 0.44
CA LYS A 57 13.61 6.51 -0.94
C LYS A 57 12.34 6.21 -1.72
N GLU A 58 11.75 5.04 -1.50
CA GLU A 58 10.51 4.67 -2.17
C GLU A 58 9.33 5.51 -1.68
N ILE A 59 9.28 5.80 -0.39
CA ILE A 59 8.26 6.69 0.16
C ILE A 59 8.39 8.08 -0.48
N ASP A 60 9.62 8.60 -0.61
CA ASP A 60 9.85 9.89 -1.27
C ASP A 60 9.38 9.87 -2.72
N ARG A 61 9.62 8.78 -3.45
CA ARG A 61 9.17 8.65 -4.84
C ARG A 61 7.65 8.65 -4.96
N MET A 62 6.97 8.05 -3.99
CA MET A 62 5.50 7.96 -4.00
C MET A 62 4.82 9.16 -3.34
N ALA A 63 5.58 10.06 -2.73
CA ALA A 63 5.02 11.10 -1.87
C ALA A 63 4.01 12.00 -2.58
N ASP A 64 4.31 12.43 -3.80
CA ASP A 64 3.37 13.26 -4.56
C ASP A 64 2.06 12.53 -4.82
N ILE A 65 2.14 11.24 -5.12
CA ILE A 65 0.95 10.42 -5.41
C ILE A 65 0.04 10.34 -4.18
N PHE A 66 0.58 9.85 -3.05
CA PHE A 66 -0.30 9.65 -1.89
C PHE A 66 -0.71 10.97 -1.23
N THR A 67 0.13 12.01 -1.28
CA THR A 67 -0.23 13.31 -0.73
C THR A 67 -1.38 13.95 -1.53
N ASP A 68 -1.29 13.92 -2.85
CA ASP A 68 -2.35 14.45 -3.71
C ASP A 68 -3.65 13.70 -3.51
N MET A 69 -3.58 12.37 -3.41
CA MET A 69 -4.76 11.55 -3.18
C MET A 69 -5.37 11.78 -1.79
N ASN A 70 -4.51 11.95 -0.76
CA ASN A 70 -4.99 12.26 0.59
C ASN A 70 -5.80 13.56 0.60
N LEU A 71 -5.32 14.58 -0.11
CA LEU A 71 -6.02 15.87 -0.21
C LEU A 71 -7.29 15.75 -1.04
N GLU A 72 -7.22 15.07 -2.19
CA GLU A 72 -8.35 14.94 -3.10
C GLU A 72 -9.52 14.20 -2.46
N HIS A 73 -9.23 13.11 -1.75
CA HIS A 73 -10.25 12.21 -1.20
C HIS A 73 -10.52 12.43 0.29
N ASN A 74 -9.82 13.36 0.92
CA ASN A 74 -9.92 13.62 2.37
C ASN A 74 -9.72 12.34 3.20
N ILE A 75 -8.66 11.60 2.90
CA ILE A 75 -8.29 10.35 3.55
C ILE A 75 -6.82 10.35 3.88
N LEU A 76 -6.37 9.35 4.63
CA LEU A 76 -4.94 9.12 4.85
C LEU A 76 -4.55 7.75 4.32
N ILE A 77 -3.65 7.75 3.33
CA ILE A 77 -3.05 6.53 2.80
C ILE A 77 -1.68 6.36 3.45
N ALA A 78 -1.47 5.24 4.11
CA ALA A 78 -0.19 4.86 4.70
C ALA A 78 0.44 3.81 3.81
N VAL A 79 1.62 4.09 3.27
CA VAL A 79 2.30 3.17 2.35
C VAL A 79 3.46 2.47 3.06
N TYR A 80 3.62 1.18 2.77
CA TYR A 80 4.73 0.36 3.27
C TYR A 80 5.42 -0.28 2.07
N PRO A 81 6.53 0.31 1.58
CA PRO A 81 7.28 -0.28 0.48
C PRO A 81 8.15 -1.44 0.99
N VAL A 82 8.13 -2.54 0.26
CA VAL A 82 8.86 -3.74 0.63
C VAL A 82 9.28 -4.49 -0.62
N SER A 83 10.47 -5.13 -0.59
CA SER A 83 10.88 -5.97 -1.70
C SER A 83 10.05 -7.25 -1.75
N GLU A 84 9.84 -7.78 -2.95
CA GLU A 84 9.16 -9.07 -3.12
C GLU A 84 9.81 -10.17 -2.30
N SER A 85 11.14 -10.21 -2.29
CA SER A 85 11.89 -11.20 -1.52
C SER A 85 11.61 -11.09 -0.03
N ASN A 86 11.65 -9.88 0.53
CA ASN A 86 11.38 -9.67 1.95
C ASN A 86 9.93 -9.94 2.30
N PHE A 87 9.00 -9.52 1.43
CA PHE A 87 7.58 -9.77 1.65
C PHE A 87 7.28 -11.26 1.79
N ASP A 88 7.91 -12.08 0.95
CA ASP A 88 7.65 -13.52 0.93
C ASP A 88 8.40 -14.30 2.02
N LYS A 89 9.58 -13.83 2.44
CA LYS A 89 10.50 -14.61 3.28
C LYS A 89 10.64 -14.16 4.73
N ILE A 90 10.45 -12.86 4.99
CA ILE A 90 10.64 -12.37 6.36
C ILE A 90 9.46 -12.78 7.24
N GLU A 91 9.77 -13.43 8.36
CA GLU A 91 8.79 -13.95 9.31
C GLU A 91 8.60 -13.02 10.50
N SER A 92 8.48 -11.70 10.25
CA SER A 92 8.11 -10.77 11.31
C SER A 92 6.61 -10.88 11.58
N PRO A 93 6.16 -10.61 12.83
CA PRO A 93 4.72 -10.60 13.12
C PRO A 93 3.92 -9.70 12.18
N PHE A 94 4.49 -8.54 11.83
CA PHE A 94 3.84 -7.60 10.92
C PHE A 94 3.62 -8.22 9.54
N LEU A 95 4.67 -8.77 8.93
CA LEU A 95 4.57 -9.33 7.57
C LEU A 95 3.74 -10.61 7.54
N ILE A 96 3.81 -11.43 8.59
CA ILE A 96 2.94 -12.60 8.70
C ILE A 96 1.48 -12.16 8.65
N ASN A 97 1.12 -11.13 9.40
CA ASN A 97 -0.26 -10.63 9.42
C ASN A 97 -0.66 -10.01 8.07
N VAL A 98 0.24 -9.27 7.43
CA VAL A 98 -0.04 -8.69 6.11
C VAL A 98 -0.31 -9.78 5.08
N ARG A 99 0.50 -10.84 5.06
CA ARG A 99 0.29 -11.96 4.14
C ARG A 99 -1.02 -12.70 4.42
N ARG A 100 -1.37 -12.87 5.69
CA ARG A 100 -2.55 -13.64 6.08
C ARG A 100 -3.85 -12.87 5.89
N GLU A 101 -3.87 -11.58 6.25
CA GLU A 101 -5.08 -10.76 6.25
C GLU A 101 -5.20 -9.89 5.00
N GLY A 102 -4.10 -9.68 4.28
CA GLY A 102 -4.04 -8.74 3.18
C GLY A 102 -4.87 -9.15 1.97
N ILE A 103 -5.39 -8.14 1.30
CA ILE A 103 -6.18 -8.30 0.07
C ILE A 103 -5.39 -7.67 -1.07
N THR A 104 -5.05 -8.46 -2.09
CA THR A 104 -4.35 -7.92 -3.26
C THR A 104 -5.31 -7.02 -4.04
N VAL A 105 -4.84 -5.82 -4.30
CA VAL A 105 -5.61 -4.82 -5.03
C VAL A 105 -5.44 -4.99 -6.54
#